data_75087f991597857ef4ab3ed206748ec5
#
_entry.id   75087f991597857ef4ab3ed206748ec5
#
_cell.length_a   1.000
_cell.length_b   1.000
_cell.length_c   1.000
_cell.angle_alpha   90.00
_cell.angle_beta   90.00
_cell.angle_gamma   90.00
#
_symmetry.space_group_name_H-M   'P 1'
#
loop_
_entity.id
_entity.type
_entity.pdbx_description
1 polymer ?
#
loop_
_entity_poly.entity_id
_entity_poly.type
_entity_poly.pdbx_seq_one_letter_code
_entity_poly.pdbx_strand_id
1 'polypeptide(L)'
;MKKHDTMRTRKKVMTTPRREFLKKSVIGLTAATMHGTGDVLGGAEKKRTTAQAAEDKVPPHQSLDLPGLHAYAEKSIPSGDTIHFRISSTLPYRLKVCRLAGSVDDLNADVVLHAFPPSQPSPQPIHPGSYIHVTRGLTVDTPLKALSLECWVRPWHVGRYQGLITQYDYPNSGGIGLFLSPSGTVELYLGDGGEYNRERGMTGPKLPVKKWSHIVASWDGDTATIWLNGKRSATSQLKGPVRTGRCPLRLGAYGHNGLAANFLNGDMAMPTIYGRVLPEREIVNRFEAKALKTPPEKELIACWPLSEEDGGQVADIGPQKRGGRIINHAAWMIGGPSFDAAKVGRFDKSYDPTKDKNRGHAVRFASDDLYDCRWQTTHTFKIPEDAKSGIYAGRFNYSVGDQPREYHVTFIVRKSKKRPKAPILVLCSTNTWMAYNAAPFPIAVKGRNFINTDGLKNSVPTAPAYSMYRNHNHGQPTYYMGLNMPWPNAGPTVLYSPANVGYSHLTRG
;
A
#
# COMPACT_ATOMS: atom_id res chain seq x y z
N MET A 1 34.17 -14.87 61.68
CA MET A 1 34.13 -15.84 60.57
C MET A 1 32.74 -16.47 60.53
N LYS A 2 31.88 -16.06 59.64
CA LYS A 2 30.64 -16.78 59.28
C LYS A 2 30.41 -16.51 57.79
N LYS A 3 30.46 -17.61 57.00
CA LYS A 3 30.13 -17.60 55.55
C LYS A 3 28.65 -17.45 55.37
N HIS A 4 28.22 -16.56 54.47
CA HIS A 4 26.86 -16.52 53.95
C HIS A 4 26.86 -17.22 52.60
N ASP A 5 26.13 -18.34 52.50
CA ASP A 5 25.76 -19.00 51.28
C ASP A 5 24.58 -18.27 50.66
N THR A 6 24.73 -17.82 49.43
CA THR A 6 23.64 -17.25 48.64
C THR A 6 23.19 -18.27 47.59
N MET A 7 22.05 -18.87 47.85
CA MET A 7 21.33 -19.74 46.88
C MET A 7 20.90 -18.96 45.65
N ARG A 8 21.48 -19.27 44.49
CA ARG A 8 21.03 -18.85 43.18
C ARG A 8 19.98 -19.83 42.64
N THR A 9 18.71 -19.43 42.64
CA THR A 9 17.63 -20.12 41.93
C THR A 9 17.81 -19.97 40.42
N ARG A 10 18.17 -21.04 39.75
CA ARG A 10 18.19 -21.13 38.27
C ARG A 10 16.76 -21.30 37.78
N LYS A 11 16.22 -20.28 37.07
CA LYS A 11 15.02 -20.45 36.25
C LYS A 11 15.34 -21.37 35.07
N LYS A 12 14.66 -22.51 35.02
CA LYS A 12 14.72 -23.47 33.93
C LYS A 12 13.95 -22.89 32.72
N VAL A 13 14.68 -22.43 31.71
CA VAL A 13 14.09 -22.07 30.42
C VAL A 13 13.78 -23.35 29.67
N MET A 14 12.51 -23.66 29.49
CA MET A 14 12.08 -24.79 28.66
C MET A 14 12.28 -24.42 27.18
N THR A 15 13.30 -24.95 26.56
CA THR A 15 13.51 -24.91 25.11
C THR A 15 12.80 -26.09 24.48
N THR A 16 11.71 -25.85 23.77
CA THR A 16 11.04 -26.85 22.93
C THR A 16 11.93 -27.14 21.71
N PRO A 17 12.24 -28.40 21.40
CA PRO A 17 13.10 -28.70 20.26
C PRO A 17 12.49 -28.23 18.94
N ARG A 18 13.27 -27.55 18.14
CA ARG A 18 12.91 -26.99 16.82
C ARG A 18 12.23 -28.00 15.86
N ARG A 19 12.47 -29.29 16.04
CA ARG A 19 11.84 -30.38 15.28
C ARG A 19 10.36 -30.60 15.59
N GLU A 20 9.91 -30.36 16.80
CA GLU A 20 8.48 -30.48 17.16
C GLU A 20 7.64 -29.30 16.68
N PHE A 21 8.22 -28.10 16.64
CA PHE A 21 7.57 -26.93 16.08
C PHE A 21 7.28 -27.09 14.59
N LEU A 22 8.23 -27.62 13.82
CA LEU A 22 8.06 -27.90 12.39
C LEU A 22 7.03 -29.00 12.11
N LYS A 23 6.96 -30.06 12.94
CA LYS A 23 5.93 -31.10 12.80
C LYS A 23 4.52 -30.59 13.05
N LYS A 24 4.32 -29.69 14.02
CA LYS A 24 3.01 -29.08 14.31
C LYS A 24 2.59 -28.07 13.25
N SER A 25 3.52 -27.38 12.63
CA SER A 25 3.24 -26.43 11.53
C SER A 25 2.83 -27.13 10.23
N VAL A 26 3.38 -28.32 9.94
CA VAL A 26 3.02 -29.11 8.76
C VAL A 26 1.64 -29.77 8.89
N ILE A 27 1.24 -30.20 10.09
CA ILE A 27 -0.07 -30.82 10.34
C ILE A 27 -1.21 -29.78 10.28
N GLY A 28 -0.95 -28.52 10.61
CA GLY A 28 -1.93 -27.43 10.48
C GLY A 28 -2.28 -27.05 9.04
N LEU A 29 -1.39 -27.30 8.08
CA LEU A 29 -1.62 -26.98 6.67
C LEU A 29 -2.35 -28.09 5.89
N THR A 30 -2.28 -29.34 6.36
CA THR A 30 -2.91 -30.48 5.67
C THR A 30 -4.38 -30.71 6.03
N ALA A 31 -4.88 -30.12 7.12
CA ALA A 31 -6.28 -30.28 7.52
C ALA A 31 -7.25 -29.26 6.89
N ALA A 32 -6.75 -28.21 6.24
CA ALA A 32 -7.57 -27.18 5.60
C ALA A 32 -7.85 -27.43 4.10
N THR A 33 -7.34 -28.53 3.51
CA THR A 33 -7.41 -28.78 2.06
C THR A 33 -8.32 -29.92 1.66
N MET A 34 -9.13 -30.49 2.56
CA MET A 34 -9.95 -31.67 2.23
C MET A 34 -11.47 -31.46 2.15
N HIS A 35 -12.00 -30.25 2.21
CA HIS A 35 -13.42 -30.01 1.91
C HIS A 35 -13.59 -28.71 1.13
N GLY A 36 -13.29 -28.76 -0.16
CA GLY A 36 -13.52 -27.69 -1.12
C GLY A 36 -13.08 -28.15 -2.50
N THR A 37 -14.06 -28.51 -3.30
CA THR A 37 -13.95 -28.92 -4.70
C THR A 37 -12.92 -28.13 -5.50
N GLY A 38 -12.11 -28.87 -6.27
CA GLY A 38 -11.03 -28.34 -7.10
C GLY A 38 -11.41 -27.14 -7.92
N ASP A 39 -10.59 -26.09 -7.78
CA ASP A 39 -10.31 -25.06 -8.81
C ASP A 39 -9.44 -23.91 -8.28
N VAL A 40 -8.46 -24.17 -7.42
CA VAL A 40 -7.57 -23.12 -6.87
C VAL A 40 -6.15 -23.13 -7.43
N LEU A 41 -5.83 -23.97 -8.40
CA LEU A 41 -4.49 -24.02 -9.03
C LEU A 41 -4.52 -23.84 -10.56
N GLY A 42 -5.58 -23.31 -11.11
CA GLY A 42 -5.66 -22.92 -12.51
C GLY A 42 -5.89 -21.43 -12.59
N GLY A 43 -4.85 -20.62 -12.79
CA GLY A 43 -5.00 -19.25 -13.22
C GLY A 43 -5.56 -19.17 -14.64
N ALA A 44 -6.80 -19.61 -14.84
CA ALA A 44 -7.59 -19.15 -15.95
C ALA A 44 -7.96 -17.70 -15.64
N GLU A 45 -7.54 -16.74 -16.49
CA GLU A 45 -8.15 -15.42 -16.52
C GLU A 45 -9.68 -15.64 -16.64
N LYS A 46 -10.38 -15.58 -15.51
CA LYS A 46 -11.82 -15.37 -15.55
C LYS A 46 -12.01 -14.09 -16.35
N LYS A 47 -12.71 -14.15 -17.48
CA LYS A 47 -13.13 -12.94 -18.21
C LYS A 47 -13.76 -12.01 -17.18
N ARG A 48 -13.03 -10.94 -16.82
CA ARG A 48 -13.49 -9.93 -15.87
C ARG A 48 -14.77 -9.35 -16.43
N THR A 49 -15.81 -9.25 -15.62
CA THR A 49 -17.03 -8.55 -16.03
C THR A 49 -16.71 -7.07 -16.24
N THR A 50 -17.46 -6.38 -17.10
CA THR A 50 -17.31 -4.94 -17.34
C THR A 50 -17.38 -4.12 -16.05
N ALA A 51 -18.14 -4.57 -15.05
CA ALA A 51 -18.20 -3.98 -13.71
C ALA A 51 -16.84 -4.13 -12.96
N GLN A 52 -16.24 -5.32 -12.97
CA GLN A 52 -14.93 -5.55 -12.37
C GLN A 52 -13.81 -4.76 -13.06
N ALA A 53 -13.88 -4.62 -14.39
CA ALA A 53 -12.93 -3.79 -15.13
C ALA A 53 -13.06 -2.28 -14.81
N ALA A 54 -14.28 -1.81 -14.49
CA ALA A 54 -14.51 -0.44 -14.02
C ALA A 54 -14.04 -0.23 -12.57
N GLU A 55 -14.16 -1.25 -11.71
CA GLU A 55 -13.65 -1.23 -10.32
C GLU A 55 -12.11 -1.23 -10.26
N ASP A 56 -11.46 -1.84 -11.22
CA ASP A 56 -9.99 -1.90 -11.28
C ASP A 56 -9.33 -0.61 -11.79
N LYS A 57 -10.09 0.31 -12.35
CA LYS A 57 -9.53 1.57 -12.86
C LYS A 57 -9.19 2.51 -11.71
N VAL A 58 -7.92 2.87 -11.57
CA VAL A 58 -7.51 3.92 -10.62
C VAL A 58 -8.14 5.24 -11.06
N PRO A 59 -8.82 5.96 -10.15
CA PRO A 59 -9.25 7.31 -10.44
C PRO A 59 -8.07 8.19 -10.85
N PRO A 60 -8.29 9.34 -11.53
CA PRO A 60 -7.22 10.26 -11.87
C PRO A 60 -6.29 10.50 -10.68
N HIS A 61 -5.01 10.17 -10.83
CA HIS A 61 -4.04 10.01 -9.76
C HIS A 61 -2.69 10.56 -10.20
N GLN A 62 -1.96 11.21 -9.31
CA GLN A 62 -0.63 11.73 -9.58
C GLN A 62 0.29 10.60 -10.07
N SER A 63 1.00 10.86 -11.15
CA SER A 63 1.99 9.93 -11.71
C SER A 63 3.38 10.21 -11.18
N LEU A 64 4.23 9.20 -11.27
CA LEU A 64 5.66 9.27 -11.00
C LEU A 64 6.42 8.55 -12.10
N ASP A 65 7.29 9.27 -12.78
CA ASP A 65 8.17 8.72 -13.80
C ASP A 65 9.43 8.12 -13.16
N LEU A 66 9.86 6.97 -13.67
CA LEU A 66 11.00 6.24 -13.17
C LEU A 66 12.12 6.21 -14.18
N PRO A 67 13.33 6.70 -13.87
CA PRO A 67 14.49 6.59 -14.75
C PRO A 67 15.04 5.15 -14.75
N GLY A 68 15.71 4.77 -15.82
CA GLY A 68 16.33 3.47 -15.99
C GLY A 68 15.40 2.44 -16.59
N LEU A 69 15.69 1.16 -16.36
CA LEU A 69 14.91 0.03 -16.84
C LEU A 69 14.31 -0.72 -15.64
N HIS A 70 13.00 -0.94 -15.69
CA HIS A 70 12.24 -1.71 -14.71
C HIS A 70 11.29 -2.62 -15.46
N ALA A 71 11.18 -3.89 -15.02
CA ALA A 71 10.33 -4.86 -15.69
C ALA A 71 9.78 -5.90 -14.74
N TYR A 72 8.64 -6.48 -15.08
CA TYR A 72 8.04 -7.64 -14.41
C TYR A 72 7.24 -8.49 -15.42
N ALA A 73 6.95 -9.72 -15.04
CA ALA A 73 6.12 -10.66 -15.80
C ALA A 73 5.38 -11.59 -14.84
N GLU A 74 4.59 -12.51 -15.38
CA GLU A 74 3.99 -13.61 -14.62
C GLU A 74 5.10 -14.42 -13.91
N LYS A 75 4.88 -14.79 -12.65
CA LYS A 75 5.86 -15.53 -11.87
C LYS A 75 5.95 -17.00 -12.23
N SER A 76 4.87 -17.56 -12.74
CA SER A 76 4.80 -18.98 -13.10
C SER A 76 3.71 -19.21 -14.14
N ILE A 77 4.10 -19.82 -15.25
CA ILE A 77 3.20 -20.20 -16.35
C ILE A 77 3.41 -21.65 -16.74
N PRO A 78 2.41 -22.35 -17.29
CA PRO A 78 2.64 -23.67 -17.90
C PRO A 78 3.37 -23.55 -19.25
N SER A 79 4.06 -24.59 -19.65
CA SER A 79 4.55 -24.71 -21.04
C SER A 79 3.36 -24.68 -22.02
N GLY A 80 3.53 -23.99 -23.15
CA GLY A 80 2.48 -23.73 -24.14
C GLY A 80 1.73 -22.40 -23.91
N ASP A 81 1.85 -21.78 -22.75
CA ASP A 81 1.24 -20.47 -22.48
C ASP A 81 2.17 -19.31 -22.89
N THR A 82 1.64 -18.10 -22.90
CA THR A 82 2.37 -16.89 -23.26
C THR A 82 2.80 -16.15 -22.01
N ILE A 83 4.09 -15.80 -21.94
CA ILE A 83 4.63 -14.86 -20.94
C ILE A 83 4.48 -13.44 -21.43
N HIS A 84 4.10 -12.50 -20.55
CA HIS A 84 3.90 -11.09 -20.88
C HIS A 84 4.88 -10.24 -20.06
N PHE A 85 5.84 -9.64 -20.75
CA PHE A 85 6.77 -8.71 -20.14
C PHE A 85 6.19 -7.30 -20.16
N ARG A 86 6.09 -6.70 -18.99
CA ARG A 86 5.66 -5.32 -18.76
C ARG A 86 6.89 -4.52 -18.36
N ILE A 87 7.25 -3.55 -19.18
CA ILE A 87 8.54 -2.88 -19.10
C ILE A 87 8.32 -1.38 -19.13
N SER A 88 8.99 -0.66 -18.23
CA SER A 88 9.20 0.78 -18.31
C SER A 88 10.68 1.04 -18.44
N SER A 89 11.09 1.72 -19.52
CA SER A 89 12.50 2.02 -19.74
C SER A 89 12.69 3.39 -20.37
N THR A 90 13.58 4.18 -19.78
CA THR A 90 14.09 5.42 -20.36
C THR A 90 15.35 5.20 -21.22
N LEU A 91 15.79 3.94 -21.35
CA LEU A 91 17.02 3.53 -22.06
C LEU A 91 16.70 2.48 -23.12
N PRO A 92 17.43 2.44 -24.23
CA PRO A 92 17.38 1.33 -25.16
C PRO A 92 17.83 0.04 -24.48
N TYR A 93 17.25 -1.10 -24.86
CA TYR A 93 17.61 -2.39 -24.28
C TYR A 93 17.47 -3.53 -25.28
N ARG A 94 18.07 -4.69 -24.92
CA ARG A 94 17.87 -5.97 -25.61
C ARG A 94 17.31 -6.97 -24.61
N LEU A 95 16.31 -7.74 -25.03
CA LEU A 95 15.67 -8.78 -24.22
C LEU A 95 15.89 -10.15 -24.84
N LYS A 96 16.31 -11.13 -24.03
CA LYS A 96 16.33 -12.55 -24.37
C LYS A 96 15.48 -13.31 -23.36
N VAL A 97 14.77 -14.33 -23.84
CA VAL A 97 14.09 -15.31 -23.00
C VAL A 97 14.95 -16.56 -22.93
N CYS A 98 15.39 -16.92 -21.73
CA CYS A 98 16.32 -18.01 -21.52
C CYS A 98 15.76 -19.01 -20.51
N ARG A 99 16.05 -20.31 -20.69
CA ARG A 99 15.97 -21.33 -19.65
C ARG A 99 17.34 -21.46 -19.00
N LEU A 100 17.37 -21.44 -17.69
CA LEU A 100 18.60 -21.66 -16.95
C LEU A 100 18.97 -23.17 -17.01
N ALA A 101 20.17 -23.50 -17.47
CA ALA A 101 20.60 -24.87 -17.68
C ALA A 101 22.02 -25.11 -17.12
N GLY A 102 22.36 -24.68 -16.04
CA GLY A 102 23.67 -24.82 -15.40
C GLY A 102 23.71 -24.00 -14.12
N SER A 103 24.90 -23.54 -13.74
CA SER A 103 25.01 -22.54 -12.69
C SER A 103 24.33 -21.23 -13.13
N VAL A 104 23.68 -20.56 -12.22
CA VAL A 104 23.04 -19.25 -12.47
C VAL A 104 24.06 -18.17 -12.91
N ASP A 105 25.31 -18.35 -12.53
CA ASP A 105 26.42 -17.46 -12.89
C ASP A 105 27.01 -17.77 -14.27
N ASP A 106 26.70 -18.94 -14.83
CA ASP A 106 27.19 -19.33 -16.16
C ASP A 106 26.18 -18.94 -17.25
N LEU A 107 26.31 -17.74 -17.75
CA LEU A 107 25.46 -17.21 -18.82
C LEU A 107 25.59 -18.01 -20.13
N ASN A 108 26.73 -18.71 -20.34
CA ASN A 108 26.96 -19.51 -21.52
C ASN A 108 26.20 -20.84 -21.47
N ALA A 109 25.84 -21.32 -20.26
CA ALA A 109 24.98 -22.49 -20.09
C ALA A 109 23.50 -22.21 -20.34
N ASP A 110 23.08 -20.95 -20.50
CA ASP A 110 21.70 -20.60 -20.75
C ASP A 110 21.23 -21.12 -22.12
N VAL A 111 20.07 -21.73 -22.12
CA VAL A 111 19.37 -22.09 -23.35
C VAL A 111 18.50 -20.92 -23.78
N VAL A 112 18.95 -20.15 -24.77
CA VAL A 112 18.20 -19.04 -25.35
C VAL A 112 17.03 -19.59 -26.17
N LEU A 113 15.81 -19.29 -25.80
CA LEU A 113 14.60 -19.66 -26.53
C LEU A 113 14.20 -18.58 -27.55
N HIS A 114 14.41 -17.33 -27.20
CA HIS A 114 14.05 -16.20 -28.06
C HIS A 114 14.90 -14.98 -27.75
N ALA A 115 15.23 -14.22 -28.78
CA ALA A 115 15.86 -12.90 -28.66
C ALA A 115 15.01 -11.89 -29.40
N PHE A 116 14.54 -10.88 -28.71
CA PHE A 116 13.79 -9.79 -29.32
C PHE A 116 14.74 -8.84 -30.05
N PRO A 117 14.26 -8.15 -31.11
CA PRO A 117 14.98 -7.02 -31.68
C PRO A 117 15.33 -5.97 -30.63
N PRO A 118 16.37 -5.14 -30.85
CA PRO A 118 16.68 -4.02 -29.97
C PRO A 118 15.46 -3.11 -29.80
N SER A 119 15.14 -2.76 -28.55
CA SER A 119 13.97 -1.96 -28.21
C SER A 119 14.36 -0.53 -27.86
N GLN A 120 13.55 0.41 -28.32
CA GLN A 120 13.70 1.83 -28.01
C GLN A 120 13.10 2.13 -26.60
N PRO A 121 13.47 3.27 -25.98
CA PRO A 121 12.85 3.73 -24.75
C PRO A 121 11.32 3.80 -24.84
N SER A 122 10.65 3.29 -23.83
CA SER A 122 9.19 3.34 -23.67
C SER A 122 8.87 3.44 -22.20
N PRO A 123 8.93 4.65 -21.61
CA PRO A 123 8.63 4.84 -20.20
C PRO A 123 7.14 4.67 -19.93
N GLN A 124 6.83 4.01 -18.84
CA GLN A 124 5.49 3.86 -18.27
C GLN A 124 5.51 4.35 -16.81
N PRO A 125 4.69 5.34 -16.45
CA PRO A 125 4.67 5.87 -15.09
C PRO A 125 4.06 4.87 -14.10
N ILE A 126 4.30 5.12 -12.82
CA ILE A 126 3.59 4.49 -11.72
C ILE A 126 2.71 5.52 -11.02
N HIS A 127 1.72 5.06 -10.24
CA HIS A 127 0.77 5.91 -9.53
C HIS A 127 0.73 5.55 -8.05
N PRO A 128 1.79 5.86 -7.26
CA PRO A 128 1.85 5.53 -5.86
C PRO A 128 1.00 6.46 -4.99
N GLY A 129 0.65 5.98 -3.82
CA GLY A 129 -0.14 6.69 -2.82
C GLY A 129 -1.51 6.06 -2.60
N SER A 130 -1.83 5.78 -1.34
CA SER A 130 -3.11 5.20 -0.95
C SER A 130 -4.06 6.22 -0.34
N TYR A 131 -5.35 6.02 -0.56
CA TYR A 131 -6.44 6.82 0.00
C TYR A 131 -7.77 6.10 -0.20
N ILE A 132 -8.84 6.61 0.40
CA ILE A 132 -10.21 6.16 0.11
C ILE A 132 -10.86 7.16 -0.85
N HIS A 133 -11.26 6.66 -2.01
CA HIS A 133 -12.05 7.38 -3.00
C HIS A 133 -13.52 7.15 -2.75
N VAL A 134 -14.25 8.21 -2.42
CA VAL A 134 -15.69 8.14 -2.21
C VAL A 134 -16.41 8.55 -3.50
N THR A 135 -17.07 7.60 -4.12
CA THR A 135 -17.68 7.75 -5.46
C THR A 135 -18.77 8.82 -5.50
N ARG A 136 -19.59 8.92 -4.45
CA ARG A 136 -20.60 9.97 -4.30
C ARG A 136 -20.15 10.99 -3.26
N GLY A 137 -19.61 12.10 -3.71
CA GLY A 137 -19.28 13.23 -2.87
C GLY A 137 -20.50 13.92 -2.28
N LEU A 138 -20.28 15.00 -1.56
CA LEU A 138 -21.34 15.86 -1.05
C LEU A 138 -21.94 16.68 -2.22
N THR A 139 -23.20 17.09 -2.05
CA THR A 139 -23.90 17.91 -3.05
C THR A 139 -23.25 19.30 -3.14
N VAL A 140 -22.98 19.76 -4.35
CA VAL A 140 -22.26 21.03 -4.62
C VAL A 140 -23.20 22.23 -4.81
N ASP A 141 -24.47 21.99 -5.12
CA ASP A 141 -25.39 23.05 -5.59
C ASP A 141 -25.97 23.89 -4.45
N THR A 142 -25.97 23.40 -3.22
CA THR A 142 -26.54 24.07 -2.07
C THR A 142 -25.45 24.49 -1.09
N PRO A 143 -25.38 25.77 -0.69
CA PRO A 143 -24.46 26.21 0.35
C PRO A 143 -24.74 25.48 1.67
N LEU A 144 -23.67 25.11 2.36
CA LEU A 144 -23.76 24.55 3.70
C LEU A 144 -24.19 25.66 4.68
N LYS A 145 -25.05 25.32 5.63
CA LYS A 145 -25.46 26.24 6.72
C LYS A 145 -24.58 26.09 7.95
N ALA A 146 -24.12 24.88 8.20
CA ALA A 146 -23.18 24.53 9.25
C ALA A 146 -22.46 23.24 8.86
N LEU A 147 -21.32 22.99 9.47
CA LEU A 147 -20.49 21.81 9.18
C LEU A 147 -19.69 21.41 10.41
N SER A 148 -19.51 20.09 10.61
CA SER A 148 -18.41 19.57 11.43
C SER A 148 -17.72 18.43 10.70
N LEU A 149 -16.39 18.46 10.68
CA LEU A 149 -15.52 17.38 10.20
C LEU A 149 -14.81 16.77 11.41
N GLU A 150 -14.91 15.47 11.58
CA GLU A 150 -14.31 14.73 12.70
C GLU A 150 -13.47 13.60 12.19
N CYS A 151 -12.29 13.36 12.76
CA CYS A 151 -11.53 12.12 12.60
C CYS A 151 -10.55 11.90 13.74
N TRP A 152 -10.15 10.64 13.91
CA TRP A 152 -8.93 10.29 14.60
C TRP A 152 -7.82 10.13 13.59
N VAL A 153 -6.65 10.72 13.88
CA VAL A 153 -5.47 10.61 13.02
C VAL A 153 -4.21 10.39 13.83
N ARG A 154 -3.32 9.55 13.32
CA ARG A 154 -1.97 9.33 13.85
C ARG A 154 -0.97 9.56 12.72
N PRO A 155 -0.41 10.78 12.56
CA PRO A 155 0.58 11.05 11.54
C PRO A 155 1.86 10.24 11.78
N TRP A 156 2.41 9.63 10.75
CA TRP A 156 3.73 9.01 10.80
C TRP A 156 4.83 9.96 10.34
N HIS A 157 4.47 10.87 9.44
CA HIS A 157 5.38 11.87 8.89
C HIS A 157 4.64 13.18 8.62
N VAL A 158 5.36 14.28 8.73
CA VAL A 158 4.98 15.62 8.30
C VAL A 158 6.07 16.15 7.36
N GLY A 159 6.01 17.36 6.87
CA GLY A 159 6.99 17.92 5.92
C GLY A 159 6.38 18.22 4.54
N ARG A 160 5.11 17.87 4.34
CA ARG A 160 4.32 18.22 3.17
C ARG A 160 2.84 18.33 3.54
N TYR A 161 2.05 18.94 2.68
CA TYR A 161 0.59 18.94 2.83
C TYR A 161 0.04 17.52 2.65
N GLN A 162 -0.98 17.16 3.45
CA GLN A 162 -1.65 15.88 3.43
C GLN A 162 -3.15 16.09 3.66
N GLY A 163 -4.00 15.47 2.82
CA GLY A 163 -5.45 15.51 3.01
C GLY A 163 -5.92 14.54 4.09
N LEU A 164 -6.86 14.97 4.92
CA LEU A 164 -7.57 14.11 5.87
C LEU A 164 -8.97 13.77 5.34
N ILE A 165 -9.88 14.75 5.36
CA ILE A 165 -11.22 14.64 4.81
C ILE A 165 -11.38 15.78 3.83
N THR A 166 -11.51 15.52 2.53
CA THR A 166 -11.47 16.58 1.52
C THR A 166 -12.47 16.34 0.40
N GLN A 167 -13.22 17.38 0.05
CA GLN A 167 -13.84 17.52 -1.27
C GLN A 167 -13.33 18.84 -1.85
N TYR A 168 -12.08 18.80 -2.31
CA TYR A 168 -11.22 19.93 -2.62
C TYR A 168 -10.21 19.56 -3.70
N ASP A 169 -9.93 20.46 -4.62
CA ASP A 169 -8.92 20.31 -5.68
C ASP A 169 -8.19 21.62 -5.90
N TYR A 170 -6.91 21.67 -5.55
CA TYR A 170 -6.08 22.86 -5.71
C TYR A 170 -5.57 22.99 -7.15
N PRO A 171 -5.55 24.17 -7.77
CA PRO A 171 -6.14 25.44 -7.28
C PRO A 171 -7.60 25.61 -7.72
N ASN A 172 -8.19 24.67 -8.49
CA ASN A 172 -9.33 24.90 -9.39
C ASN A 172 -10.70 24.75 -8.74
N SER A 173 -10.79 24.11 -7.57
CA SER A 173 -12.06 23.83 -6.92
C SER A 173 -11.93 23.88 -5.39
N GLY A 174 -11.98 25.10 -4.86
CA GLY A 174 -11.89 25.41 -3.44
C GLY A 174 -13.16 25.04 -2.69
N GLY A 175 -13.35 23.74 -2.43
CA GLY A 175 -14.45 23.19 -1.65
C GLY A 175 -14.16 23.19 -0.14
N ILE A 176 -14.44 22.05 0.52
CA ILE A 176 -14.16 21.85 1.94
C ILE A 176 -12.98 20.90 2.14
N GLY A 177 -12.18 21.13 3.17
CA GLY A 177 -11.11 20.22 3.49
C GLY A 177 -10.52 20.39 4.88
N LEU A 178 -10.15 19.26 5.46
CA LEU A 178 -9.35 19.14 6.66
C LEU A 178 -7.99 18.56 6.26
N PHE A 179 -6.91 19.21 6.67
CA PHE A 179 -5.56 18.90 6.20
C PHE A 179 -4.55 18.85 7.34
N LEU A 180 -3.38 18.28 7.05
CA LEU A 180 -2.15 18.50 7.78
C LEU A 180 -1.19 19.31 6.91
N SER A 181 -0.66 20.38 7.47
CA SER A 181 0.37 21.21 6.83
C SER A 181 1.76 20.57 6.89
N PRO A 182 2.75 21.10 6.17
CA PRO A 182 4.14 20.64 6.28
C PRO A 182 4.74 20.73 7.69
N SER A 183 4.25 21.65 8.52
CA SER A 183 4.66 21.78 9.93
C SER A 183 3.97 20.77 10.85
N GLY A 184 2.96 20.05 10.36
CA GLY A 184 2.13 19.13 11.13
C GLY A 184 0.97 19.82 11.86
N THR A 185 0.63 21.05 11.50
CA THR A 185 -0.56 21.72 12.03
C THR A 185 -1.82 21.27 11.30
N VAL A 186 -2.93 21.21 12.01
CA VAL A 186 -4.24 20.98 11.42
C VAL A 186 -4.66 22.25 10.68
N GLU A 187 -5.16 22.12 9.47
CA GLU A 187 -5.74 23.24 8.72
C GLU A 187 -7.15 22.87 8.25
N LEU A 188 -8.09 23.80 8.42
CA LEU A 188 -9.44 23.75 7.88
C LEU A 188 -9.56 24.75 6.73
N TYR A 189 -10.11 24.30 5.61
CA TYR A 189 -10.43 25.17 4.47
C TYR A 189 -11.92 25.05 4.14
N LEU A 190 -12.59 26.20 4.00
CA LEU A 190 -14.02 26.31 3.74
C LEU A 190 -14.26 27.24 2.55
N GLY A 191 -14.07 26.72 1.35
CA GLY A 191 -14.27 27.45 0.09
C GLY A 191 -15.73 27.57 -0.32
N ASP A 192 -15.94 28.30 -1.40
CA ASP A 192 -17.25 28.51 -2.02
C ASP A 192 -17.47 27.63 -3.27
N GLY A 193 -16.55 26.71 -3.53
CA GLY A 193 -16.57 25.82 -4.71
C GLY A 193 -15.83 26.39 -5.92
N GLY A 194 -15.37 27.64 -5.89
CA GLY A 194 -14.56 28.29 -6.90
C GLY A 194 -13.06 28.07 -6.75
N GLU A 195 -12.24 28.98 -7.27
CA GLU A 195 -10.80 28.93 -7.15
C GLU A 195 -10.32 29.06 -5.69
N TYR A 196 -9.09 28.59 -5.45
CA TYR A 196 -8.48 28.70 -4.12
C TYR A 196 -8.35 30.15 -3.66
N ASN A 197 -8.87 30.43 -2.46
CA ASN A 197 -8.70 31.68 -1.75
C ASN A 197 -8.10 31.45 -0.36
N ARG A 198 -6.89 31.96 -0.12
CA ARG A 198 -6.17 31.79 1.15
C ARG A 198 -6.96 32.27 2.38
N GLU A 199 -7.78 33.30 2.24
CA GLU A 199 -8.58 33.84 3.34
C GLU A 199 -9.69 32.91 3.84
N ARG A 200 -9.97 31.84 3.07
CA ARG A 200 -10.95 30.79 3.40
C ARG A 200 -10.37 29.66 4.25
N GLY A 201 -9.11 29.80 4.66
CA GLY A 201 -8.40 28.82 5.48
C GLY A 201 -8.17 29.30 6.91
N MET A 202 -8.11 28.34 7.85
CA MET A 202 -7.64 28.60 9.21
C MET A 202 -6.63 27.54 9.62
N THR A 203 -5.66 27.97 10.44
CA THR A 203 -4.63 27.11 11.02
C THR A 203 -4.99 26.77 12.47
N GLY A 204 -4.91 25.51 12.83
CA GLY A 204 -5.15 24.97 14.15
C GLY A 204 -3.89 24.51 14.86
N PRO A 205 -4.02 23.58 15.82
CA PRO A 205 -2.90 23.08 16.62
C PRO A 205 -2.01 22.13 15.82
N LYS A 206 -0.76 22.03 16.25
CA LYS A 206 0.20 21.03 15.76
C LYS A 206 -0.08 19.65 16.36
N LEU A 207 -0.04 18.60 15.55
CA LEU A 207 -0.22 17.23 16.00
C LEU A 207 1.10 16.56 16.36
N PRO A 208 1.12 15.72 17.41
CA PRO A 208 2.27 14.88 17.70
C PRO A 208 2.37 13.72 16.67
N VAL A 209 3.57 13.53 16.13
CA VAL A 209 3.85 12.40 15.22
C VAL A 209 3.79 11.08 15.99
N LYS A 210 3.25 10.03 15.36
CA LYS A 210 3.10 8.66 15.89
C LYS A 210 2.20 8.54 17.14
N LYS A 211 1.37 9.54 17.40
CA LYS A 211 0.37 9.50 18.48
C LYS A 211 -1.02 9.77 17.91
N TRP A 212 -2.03 9.06 18.41
CA TRP A 212 -3.41 9.32 18.06
C TRP A 212 -3.86 10.68 18.57
N SER A 213 -4.53 11.42 17.73
CA SER A 213 -5.16 12.70 18.01
C SER A 213 -6.60 12.70 17.50
N HIS A 214 -7.54 13.15 18.31
CA HIS A 214 -8.92 13.39 17.92
C HIS A 214 -9.06 14.84 17.45
N ILE A 215 -9.56 15.04 16.26
CA ILE A 215 -9.76 16.35 15.65
C ILE A 215 -11.24 16.51 15.36
N VAL A 216 -11.80 17.64 15.76
CA VAL A 216 -13.08 18.13 15.27
C VAL A 216 -12.88 19.56 14.78
N ALA A 217 -13.28 19.82 13.53
CA ALA A 217 -13.30 21.16 12.96
C ALA A 217 -14.76 21.50 12.64
N SER A 218 -15.32 22.52 13.28
CA SER A 218 -16.73 22.92 13.14
C SER A 218 -16.85 24.36 12.62
N TRP A 219 -17.95 24.63 11.92
CA TRP A 219 -18.30 25.97 11.41
C TRP A 219 -19.82 26.17 11.51
N ASP A 220 -20.25 27.31 12.01
CA ASP A 220 -21.67 27.65 12.31
C ASP A 220 -22.32 28.62 11.29
N GLY A 221 -21.63 28.92 10.21
CA GLY A 221 -22.05 29.90 9.21
C GLY A 221 -21.20 31.18 9.22
N ASP A 222 -20.49 31.44 10.30
CA ASP A 222 -19.71 32.67 10.53
C ASP A 222 -18.35 32.37 11.19
N THR A 223 -18.34 31.50 12.17
CA THR A 223 -17.17 31.16 12.99
C THR A 223 -16.78 29.72 12.82
N ALA A 224 -15.50 29.50 12.52
CA ALA A 224 -14.91 28.15 12.52
C ALA A 224 -14.09 27.90 13.80
N THR A 225 -14.19 26.68 14.33
CA THR A 225 -13.48 26.27 15.55
C THR A 225 -12.83 24.90 15.35
N ILE A 226 -11.56 24.77 15.71
CA ILE A 226 -10.85 23.49 15.74
C ILE A 226 -10.67 23.04 17.18
N TRP A 227 -11.04 21.79 17.43
CA TRP A 227 -10.89 21.09 18.69
C TRP A 227 -9.84 19.98 18.55
N LEU A 228 -8.98 19.85 19.56
CA LEU A 228 -7.99 18.80 19.66
C LEU A 228 -8.16 18.03 20.97
N ASN A 229 -8.37 16.71 20.88
CA ASN A 229 -8.52 15.84 22.05
C ASN A 229 -9.57 16.34 23.04
N GLY A 230 -10.74 16.72 22.56
CA GLY A 230 -11.86 17.22 23.36
C GLY A 230 -11.73 18.67 23.83
N LYS A 231 -10.65 19.38 23.49
CA LYS A 231 -10.41 20.77 23.94
C LYS A 231 -10.43 21.75 22.76
N ARG A 232 -11.08 22.89 22.94
CA ARG A 232 -11.05 23.98 21.98
C ARG A 232 -9.61 24.49 21.83
N SER A 233 -9.12 24.57 20.58
CA SER A 233 -7.72 24.88 20.31
C SER A 233 -7.50 26.09 19.40
N ALA A 234 -8.43 26.37 18.50
CA ALA A 234 -8.36 27.55 17.63
C ALA A 234 -9.77 27.98 17.21
N THR A 235 -9.96 29.27 17.01
CA THR A 235 -11.22 29.89 16.50
C THR A 235 -10.88 31.00 15.53
N SER A 236 -11.64 31.12 14.43
CA SER A 236 -11.46 32.15 13.41
C SER A 236 -12.81 32.53 12.79
N GLN A 237 -12.95 33.78 12.39
CA GLN A 237 -14.07 34.23 11.58
C GLN A 237 -13.87 33.75 10.14
N LEU A 238 -14.80 32.95 9.61
CA LEU A 238 -14.84 32.50 8.21
C LEU A 238 -16.23 32.71 7.65
N LYS A 239 -16.47 33.95 7.17
CA LYS A 239 -17.75 34.39 6.64
C LYS A 239 -17.95 34.05 5.16
N GLY A 240 -19.22 34.01 4.74
CA GLY A 240 -19.61 33.81 3.36
C GLY A 240 -20.03 32.36 3.03
N PRO A 241 -20.54 32.15 1.82
CA PRO A 241 -21.08 30.85 1.47
C PRO A 241 -19.98 29.76 1.46
N VAL A 242 -20.26 28.64 2.09
CA VAL A 242 -19.41 27.46 2.02
C VAL A 242 -20.10 26.43 1.12
N ARG A 243 -19.39 25.98 0.09
CA ARG A 243 -19.83 24.95 -0.84
C ARG A 243 -18.78 23.87 -0.98
N THR A 244 -19.18 22.68 -1.30
CA THR A 244 -18.23 21.61 -1.64
C THR A 244 -17.69 21.83 -3.06
N GLY A 245 -16.45 21.41 -3.29
CA GLY A 245 -15.84 21.43 -4.62
C GLY A 245 -16.47 20.40 -5.56
N ARG A 246 -16.46 20.69 -6.87
CA ARG A 246 -16.90 19.76 -7.93
C ARG A 246 -15.83 18.67 -8.21
N CYS A 247 -15.31 18.06 -7.17
CA CYS A 247 -14.28 17.04 -7.23
C CYS A 247 -14.67 15.86 -6.34
N PRO A 248 -14.05 14.70 -6.50
CA PRO A 248 -14.33 13.56 -5.62
C PRO A 248 -14.04 13.86 -4.16
N LEU A 249 -14.86 13.30 -3.26
CA LEU A 249 -14.56 13.25 -1.83
C LEU A 249 -13.48 12.19 -1.59
N ARG A 250 -12.45 12.55 -0.82
CA ARG A 250 -11.31 11.68 -0.50
C ARG A 250 -11.03 11.66 0.99
N LEU A 251 -10.67 10.49 1.51
CA LEU A 251 -10.15 10.33 2.87
C LEU A 251 -8.68 9.90 2.76
N GLY A 252 -7.78 10.66 3.36
CA GLY A 252 -6.34 10.41 3.29
C GLY A 252 -5.63 10.96 2.05
N ALA A 253 -6.27 11.87 1.28
CA ALA A 253 -5.66 12.59 0.17
C ALA A 253 -6.45 13.86 -0.14
N TYR A 254 -5.91 14.76 -0.99
CA TYR A 254 -6.69 15.81 -1.63
C TYR A 254 -6.38 15.96 -3.12
N GLY A 255 -7.17 16.72 -3.85
CA GLY A 255 -7.01 16.93 -5.27
C GLY A 255 -6.00 18.02 -5.60
N HIS A 256 -5.20 17.79 -6.66
CA HIS A 256 -4.31 18.77 -7.24
C HIS A 256 -4.39 18.70 -8.77
N ASN A 257 -4.86 19.77 -9.40
CA ASN A 257 -5.10 19.79 -10.85
C ASN A 257 -5.94 18.61 -11.38
N GLY A 258 -7.01 18.24 -10.68
CA GLY A 258 -7.91 17.15 -11.02
C GLY A 258 -7.41 15.75 -10.62
N LEU A 259 -6.20 15.62 -10.13
CA LEU A 259 -5.58 14.35 -9.76
C LEU A 259 -5.64 14.13 -8.25
N ALA A 260 -5.83 12.90 -7.79
CA ALA A 260 -5.58 12.54 -6.40
C ALA A 260 -4.08 12.68 -6.11
N ALA A 261 -3.75 13.43 -5.06
CA ALA A 261 -2.38 13.74 -4.65
C ALA A 261 -2.31 13.98 -3.14
N ASN A 262 -1.12 14.35 -2.64
CA ASN A 262 -0.96 14.81 -1.26
C ASN A 262 -1.52 13.83 -0.22
N PHE A 263 -1.09 12.58 -0.36
CA PHE A 263 -1.55 11.44 0.43
C PHE A 263 -1.10 11.53 1.89
N LEU A 264 -1.95 11.06 2.79
CA LEU A 264 -1.64 10.92 4.21
C LEU A 264 -0.53 9.87 4.41
N ASN A 265 0.50 10.21 5.15
CA ASN A 265 1.44 9.26 5.76
C ASN A 265 1.04 9.08 7.22
N GLY A 266 0.04 8.26 7.44
CA GLY A 266 -0.58 8.15 8.75
C GLY A 266 -1.72 7.14 8.81
N ASP A 267 -2.25 6.99 10.00
CA ASP A 267 -3.41 6.15 10.28
C ASP A 267 -4.63 7.03 10.53
N MET A 268 -5.78 6.58 10.09
CA MET A 268 -7.06 7.27 10.28
C MET A 268 -8.13 6.32 10.80
N ALA A 269 -8.97 6.83 11.70
CA ALA A 269 -10.14 6.10 12.20
C ALA A 269 -11.35 7.01 12.30
N MET A 270 -12.52 6.46 12.03
CA MET A 270 -13.85 7.08 12.18
C MET A 270 -13.97 8.48 11.55
N PRO A 271 -13.49 8.72 10.30
CA PRO A 271 -13.77 10.00 9.65
C PRO A 271 -15.29 10.20 9.52
N THR A 272 -15.78 11.39 9.90
CA THR A 272 -17.20 11.69 9.98
C THR A 272 -17.48 13.13 9.53
N ILE A 273 -18.60 13.34 8.86
CA ILE A 273 -19.09 14.65 8.39
C ILE A 273 -20.50 14.87 8.91
N TYR A 274 -20.72 16.00 9.55
CA TYR A 274 -22.03 16.43 10.07
C TYR A 274 -22.47 17.72 9.40
N GLY A 275 -23.80 17.88 9.19
CA GLY A 275 -24.46 19.10 8.72
C GLY A 275 -24.78 20.08 9.85
N ARG A 276 -24.11 20.00 10.98
CA ARG A 276 -24.30 20.85 12.16
C ARG A 276 -22.99 21.10 12.90
N VAL A 277 -22.99 22.03 13.81
CA VAL A 277 -21.96 22.21 14.82
C VAL A 277 -22.13 21.16 15.93
N LEU A 278 -21.06 20.47 16.27
CA LEU A 278 -21.04 19.57 17.42
C LEU A 278 -20.92 20.37 18.72
N PRO A 279 -21.83 20.14 19.71
CA PRO A 279 -21.69 20.75 21.04
C PRO A 279 -20.44 20.22 21.76
N GLU A 280 -19.81 21.05 22.59
CA GLU A 280 -18.60 20.68 23.34
C GLU A 280 -18.74 19.36 24.10
N ARG A 281 -19.85 19.15 24.82
CA ARG A 281 -20.12 17.91 25.55
C ARG A 281 -20.10 16.69 24.63
N GLU A 282 -20.62 16.81 23.42
CA GLU A 282 -20.60 15.71 22.44
C GLU A 282 -19.17 15.46 21.94
N ILE A 283 -18.39 16.51 21.67
CA ILE A 283 -16.98 16.40 21.26
C ILE A 283 -16.14 15.68 22.32
N VAL A 284 -16.32 16.04 23.60
CA VAL A 284 -15.65 15.37 24.73
C VAL A 284 -16.04 13.90 24.82
N ASN A 285 -17.34 13.58 24.75
CA ASN A 285 -17.83 12.20 24.78
C ASN A 285 -17.28 11.36 23.61
N ARG A 286 -17.13 11.95 22.42
CA ARG A 286 -16.56 11.25 21.25
C ARG A 286 -15.06 11.04 21.41
N PHE A 287 -14.34 11.99 21.98
CA PHE A 287 -12.93 11.82 22.33
C PHE A 287 -12.74 10.68 23.34
N GLU A 288 -13.54 10.64 24.41
CA GLU A 288 -13.49 9.58 25.43
C GLU A 288 -13.87 8.20 24.87
N ALA A 289 -14.78 8.17 23.92
CA ALA A 289 -15.21 6.93 23.25
C ALA A 289 -14.13 6.30 22.35
N LYS A 290 -13.04 7.02 22.01
CA LYS A 290 -11.89 6.49 21.23
C LYS A 290 -12.31 5.70 19.97
N ALA A 291 -13.24 6.26 19.20
CA ALA A 291 -13.82 5.64 18.00
C ALA A 291 -14.58 4.30 18.23
N LEU A 292 -14.96 3.98 19.46
CA LEU A 292 -15.77 2.78 19.76
C LEU A 292 -17.28 2.98 19.56
N LYS A 293 -17.73 4.23 19.53
CA LYS A 293 -19.14 4.57 19.35
C LYS A 293 -19.35 5.30 18.04
N THR A 294 -20.26 4.81 17.22
CA THR A 294 -20.72 5.52 16.04
C THR A 294 -21.45 6.80 16.43
N PRO A 295 -21.43 7.84 15.57
CA PRO A 295 -22.19 9.06 15.83
C PRO A 295 -23.69 8.81 15.79
N PRO A 296 -24.50 9.64 16.50
CA PRO A 296 -25.96 9.61 16.37
C PRO A 296 -26.36 10.06 14.95
N GLU A 297 -27.49 9.57 14.46
CA GLU A 297 -27.98 9.87 13.09
C GLU A 297 -28.37 11.35 12.87
N LYS A 298 -28.64 12.08 13.92
CA LYS A 298 -29.10 13.46 13.83
C LYS A 298 -28.09 14.33 13.03
N GLU A 299 -28.53 14.79 11.87
CA GLU A 299 -27.75 15.62 10.96
C GLU A 299 -26.38 15.03 10.57
N LEU A 300 -26.27 13.70 10.64
CA LEU A 300 -25.14 12.97 10.11
C LEU A 300 -25.19 12.98 8.58
N ILE A 301 -24.13 13.44 7.94
CA ILE A 301 -24.00 13.42 6.48
C ILE A 301 -23.34 12.13 6.03
N ALA A 302 -22.20 11.76 6.64
CA ALA A 302 -21.46 10.53 6.36
C ALA A 302 -20.58 10.14 7.54
N CYS A 303 -20.36 8.85 7.72
CA CYS A 303 -19.40 8.30 8.68
C CYS A 303 -18.85 6.96 8.19
N TRP A 304 -17.54 6.84 8.16
CA TRP A 304 -16.84 5.62 7.79
C TRP A 304 -16.13 5.06 9.05
N PRO A 305 -16.67 4.02 9.70
CA PRO A 305 -16.07 3.43 10.91
C PRO A 305 -14.68 2.87 10.67
N LEU A 306 -14.36 2.46 9.45
CA LEU A 306 -13.10 1.81 9.04
C LEU A 306 -12.82 0.55 9.86
N SER A 307 -13.83 -0.32 9.95
CA SER A 307 -13.82 -1.53 10.78
C SER A 307 -14.05 -2.82 9.99
N GLU A 308 -13.97 -2.78 8.67
CA GLU A 308 -14.21 -3.92 7.80
C GLU A 308 -13.10 -4.98 7.89
N GLU A 309 -11.88 -4.57 8.21
CA GLU A 309 -10.69 -5.39 8.44
C GLU A 309 -10.21 -6.20 7.22
N ASP A 310 -10.94 -6.19 6.11
CA ASP A 310 -10.61 -6.90 4.88
C ASP A 310 -11.20 -6.21 3.65
N GLY A 311 -10.63 -6.52 2.48
CA GLY A 311 -11.10 -6.02 1.20
C GLY A 311 -10.75 -4.56 0.91
N GLY A 312 -11.25 -4.07 -0.22
CA GLY A 312 -11.01 -2.72 -0.73
C GLY A 312 -12.21 -1.78 -0.66
N GLN A 313 -13.34 -2.23 -0.11
CA GLN A 313 -14.56 -1.42 0.02
C GLN A 313 -14.70 -0.91 1.45
N VAL A 314 -15.20 0.31 1.58
CA VAL A 314 -15.40 0.98 2.86
C VAL A 314 -16.84 1.45 2.95
N ALA A 315 -17.54 1.06 4.00
CA ALA A 315 -18.94 1.39 4.21
C ALA A 315 -19.12 2.77 4.86
N ASP A 316 -20.05 3.56 4.34
CA ASP A 316 -20.61 4.73 5.02
C ASP A 316 -21.85 4.29 5.79
N ILE A 317 -21.88 4.49 7.10
CA ILE A 317 -23.07 4.21 7.94
C ILE A 317 -24.06 5.37 7.95
N GLY A 318 -23.73 6.53 7.36
CA GLY A 318 -24.61 7.68 7.22
C GLY A 318 -25.83 7.40 6.32
N PRO A 319 -26.83 8.30 6.31
CA PRO A 319 -28.13 8.05 5.66
C PRO A 319 -28.01 7.85 4.14
N GLN A 320 -27.02 8.46 3.50
CA GLN A 320 -26.84 8.42 2.04
C GLN A 320 -25.98 7.24 1.57
N LYS A 321 -25.41 6.45 2.49
CA LYS A 321 -24.55 5.29 2.18
C LYS A 321 -23.48 5.61 1.13
N ARG A 322 -22.67 6.63 1.39
CA ARG A 322 -21.55 7.06 0.54
C ARG A 322 -20.34 6.16 0.73
N GLY A 323 -20.45 4.92 0.29
CA GLY A 323 -19.36 3.97 0.34
C GLY A 323 -18.13 4.47 -0.41
N GLY A 324 -16.96 4.06 0.05
CA GLY A 324 -15.67 4.38 -0.53
C GLY A 324 -14.91 3.14 -1.00
N ARG A 325 -13.91 3.36 -1.84
CA ARG A 325 -12.99 2.33 -2.30
C ARG A 325 -11.56 2.70 -1.92
N ILE A 326 -10.84 1.77 -1.30
CA ILE A 326 -9.41 1.90 -1.03
C ILE A 326 -8.64 1.81 -2.36
N ILE A 327 -7.80 2.80 -2.60
CA ILE A 327 -6.89 2.84 -3.75
C ILE A 327 -5.49 2.46 -3.26
N ASN A 328 -4.78 1.66 -4.05
CA ASN A 328 -3.41 1.19 -3.78
C ASN A 328 -3.20 0.47 -2.44
N HIS A 329 -4.21 -0.28 -1.95
CA HIS A 329 -4.07 -1.14 -0.79
C HIS A 329 -3.60 -0.45 0.49
N ALA A 330 -4.24 0.65 0.87
CA ALA A 330 -4.13 1.14 2.25
C ALA A 330 -4.38 -0.03 3.23
N ALA A 331 -3.57 -0.14 4.26
CA ALA A 331 -3.59 -1.32 5.11
C ALA A 331 -4.62 -1.22 6.23
N TRP A 332 -5.49 -2.21 6.36
CA TRP A 332 -6.22 -2.45 7.60
C TRP A 332 -5.22 -2.74 8.71
N MET A 333 -5.36 -2.11 9.85
CA MET A 333 -4.34 -2.17 10.88
C MET A 333 -4.87 -2.59 12.24
N ILE A 334 -3.98 -3.16 13.04
CA ILE A 334 -4.15 -3.33 14.47
C ILE A 334 -3.66 -2.06 15.17
N GLY A 335 -4.40 -1.55 16.15
CA GLY A 335 -3.94 -0.44 16.97
C GLY A 335 -4.58 0.90 16.61
N GLY A 336 -5.89 0.93 16.37
CA GLY A 336 -6.70 2.14 16.34
C GLY A 336 -6.73 2.88 17.68
N PRO A 337 -7.50 3.98 17.82
CA PRO A 337 -7.52 4.81 19.04
C PRO A 337 -7.88 4.06 20.33
N SER A 338 -8.69 3.02 20.23
CA SER A 338 -9.16 2.19 21.36
C SER A 338 -8.28 0.96 21.64
N PHE A 339 -7.15 0.80 20.96
CA PHE A 339 -6.30 -0.38 21.14
C PHE A 339 -5.86 -0.56 22.60
N ASP A 340 -6.11 -1.76 23.12
CA ASP A 340 -5.70 -2.19 24.47
C ASP A 340 -4.96 -3.54 24.36
N ALA A 341 -3.63 -3.50 24.44
CA ALA A 341 -2.80 -4.68 24.30
C ALA A 341 -3.04 -5.74 25.40
N ALA A 342 -3.58 -5.35 26.55
CA ALA A 342 -3.88 -6.28 27.64
C ALA A 342 -5.20 -7.02 27.43
N LYS A 343 -6.12 -6.47 26.63
CA LYS A 343 -7.47 -6.99 26.45
C LYS A 343 -7.78 -7.48 25.05
N VAL A 344 -6.93 -7.17 24.07
CA VAL A 344 -7.11 -7.63 22.69
C VAL A 344 -7.18 -9.16 22.65
N GLY A 345 -8.13 -9.70 21.89
CA GLY A 345 -8.34 -11.13 21.75
C GLY A 345 -7.14 -11.87 21.18
N ARG A 346 -6.99 -13.14 21.53
CA ARG A 346 -5.94 -13.98 20.94
C ARG A 346 -6.34 -14.40 19.53
N PHE A 347 -5.40 -14.32 18.64
CA PHE A 347 -5.59 -14.77 17.25
C PHE A 347 -5.65 -16.30 17.18
N ASP A 348 -6.86 -16.85 17.20
CA ASP A 348 -7.15 -18.27 17.03
C ASP A 348 -8.25 -18.44 15.95
N LYS A 349 -8.70 -19.68 15.74
CA LYS A 349 -9.72 -19.99 14.71
C LYS A 349 -11.08 -19.34 14.95
N SER A 350 -11.38 -18.97 16.18
CA SER A 350 -12.65 -18.34 16.58
C SER A 350 -12.57 -16.81 16.64
N TYR A 351 -11.38 -16.23 16.50
CA TYR A 351 -11.15 -14.81 16.63
C TYR A 351 -11.75 -14.05 15.43
N ASP A 352 -12.66 -13.13 15.75
CA ASP A 352 -13.26 -12.22 14.79
C ASP A 352 -12.77 -10.79 15.07
N PRO A 353 -11.81 -10.28 14.27
CA PRO A 353 -11.26 -8.96 14.48
C PRO A 353 -12.27 -7.83 14.34
N THR A 354 -13.35 -8.02 13.57
CA THR A 354 -14.39 -7.01 13.38
C THR A 354 -15.21 -6.75 14.66
N LYS A 355 -15.28 -7.74 15.55
CA LYS A 355 -16.01 -7.69 16.82
C LYS A 355 -15.14 -7.31 18.01
N ASP A 356 -13.82 -7.39 17.90
CA ASP A 356 -12.92 -7.07 19.02
C ASP A 356 -12.70 -5.57 19.15
N LYS A 357 -13.48 -4.94 20.03
CA LYS A 357 -13.37 -3.52 20.34
C LYS A 357 -11.99 -3.09 20.89
N ASN A 358 -11.25 -4.02 21.50
CA ASN A 358 -9.92 -3.73 22.06
C ASN A 358 -8.82 -3.76 21.01
N ARG A 359 -9.10 -4.22 19.81
CA ARG A 359 -8.18 -4.18 18.67
C ARG A 359 -7.95 -2.75 18.17
N GLY A 360 -8.96 -1.90 18.23
CA GLY A 360 -8.94 -0.54 17.69
C GLY A 360 -8.85 -0.53 16.15
N HIS A 361 -9.96 -0.22 15.50
CA HIS A 361 -10.05 -0.21 14.04
C HIS A 361 -9.47 1.07 13.44
N ALA A 362 -8.72 0.92 12.36
CA ALA A 362 -8.18 2.04 11.58
C ALA A 362 -7.66 1.55 10.22
N VAL A 363 -7.43 2.49 9.30
CA VAL A 363 -6.72 2.28 8.04
C VAL A 363 -5.43 3.08 8.05
N ARG A 364 -4.35 2.45 7.60
CA ARG A 364 -3.03 3.07 7.37
C ARG A 364 -2.88 3.45 5.92
N PHE A 365 -2.51 4.70 5.69
CA PHE A 365 -2.18 5.26 4.39
C PHE A 365 -0.68 5.53 4.29
N ALA A 366 -0.14 5.33 3.09
CA ALA A 366 1.23 5.73 2.78
C ALA A 366 1.29 6.33 1.36
N SER A 367 2.08 7.37 1.22
CA SER A 367 2.25 8.07 -0.06
C SER A 367 3.03 7.28 -1.10
N ASP A 368 3.68 6.20 -0.68
CA ASP A 368 4.41 5.25 -1.51
C ASP A 368 3.71 3.88 -1.63
N ASP A 369 2.49 3.72 -1.13
CA ASP A 369 1.69 2.52 -1.39
C ASP A 369 1.48 2.34 -2.89
N LEU A 370 1.76 1.12 -3.38
CA LEU A 370 1.53 0.73 -4.76
C LEU A 370 1.10 -0.73 -4.81
N TYR A 371 -0.08 -0.99 -5.38
CA TYR A 371 -0.59 -2.35 -5.52
C TYR A 371 -0.19 -3.00 -6.85
N ASP A 372 -0.30 -2.26 -7.94
CA ASP A 372 -0.05 -2.70 -9.32
C ASP A 372 0.46 -1.53 -10.13
N CYS A 373 1.56 -1.71 -10.85
CA CYS A 373 2.08 -0.69 -11.77
C CYS A 373 1.14 -0.44 -12.94
N ARG A 374 0.29 -1.43 -13.31
CA ARG A 374 -0.67 -1.38 -14.43
C ARG A 374 -0.03 -1.06 -15.79
N TRP A 375 1.24 -1.41 -15.92
CA TRP A 375 1.94 -1.22 -17.17
C TRP A 375 1.38 -2.11 -18.27
N GLN A 376 1.29 -1.57 -19.45
CA GLN A 376 0.93 -2.30 -20.64
C GLN A 376 2.01 -3.35 -20.96
N THR A 377 1.59 -4.46 -21.53
CA THR A 377 2.51 -5.49 -22.00
C THR A 377 3.35 -4.94 -23.16
N THR A 378 4.67 -5.00 -23.03
CA THR A 378 5.61 -4.50 -24.05
C THR A 378 6.07 -5.63 -24.99
N HIS A 379 6.33 -6.81 -24.43
CA HIS A 379 6.71 -7.99 -25.20
C HIS A 379 5.95 -9.21 -24.73
N THR A 380 5.65 -10.09 -25.68
CA THR A 380 5.04 -11.40 -25.44
C THR A 380 5.87 -12.50 -26.07
N PHE A 381 5.95 -13.64 -25.41
CA PHE A 381 6.58 -14.84 -25.97
C PHE A 381 5.78 -16.08 -25.59
N LYS A 382 5.38 -16.87 -26.60
CA LYS A 382 4.72 -18.15 -26.37
C LYS A 382 5.77 -19.19 -26.06
N ILE A 383 5.78 -19.69 -24.83
CA ILE A 383 6.67 -20.78 -24.41
C ILE A 383 6.32 -22.04 -25.19
N PRO A 384 7.30 -22.74 -25.79
CA PRO A 384 7.03 -24.00 -26.50
C PRO A 384 6.28 -25.01 -25.66
N GLU A 385 5.37 -25.78 -26.25
CA GLU A 385 4.60 -26.80 -25.51
C GLU A 385 5.51 -27.90 -24.93
N ASP A 386 6.61 -28.20 -25.59
CA ASP A 386 7.62 -29.19 -25.19
C ASP A 386 8.69 -28.62 -24.24
N ALA A 387 8.62 -27.33 -23.92
CA ALA A 387 9.57 -26.69 -23.02
C ALA A 387 9.67 -27.44 -21.69
N LYS A 388 10.90 -27.69 -21.25
CA LYS A 388 11.19 -28.35 -19.98
C LYS A 388 10.74 -27.47 -18.82
N SER A 389 10.16 -28.05 -17.80
CA SER A 389 9.89 -27.32 -16.55
C SER A 389 11.20 -26.87 -15.91
N GLY A 390 11.18 -25.71 -15.26
CA GLY A 390 12.37 -25.13 -14.63
C GLY A 390 12.29 -23.64 -14.42
N ILE A 391 13.42 -23.06 -14.05
CA ILE A 391 13.57 -21.62 -13.89
C ILE A 391 13.97 -21.01 -15.23
N TYR A 392 13.27 -19.95 -15.58
CA TYR A 392 13.47 -19.15 -16.80
C TYR A 392 13.71 -17.71 -16.43
N ALA A 393 14.32 -16.96 -17.33
CA ALA A 393 14.55 -15.53 -17.16
C ALA A 393 14.33 -14.76 -18.45
N GLY A 394 13.68 -13.60 -18.35
CA GLY A 394 13.88 -12.50 -19.26
C GLY A 394 15.17 -11.79 -18.88
N ARG A 395 16.22 -11.89 -19.72
CA ARG A 395 17.49 -11.21 -19.51
C ARG A 395 17.54 -9.94 -20.35
N PHE A 396 17.69 -8.80 -19.66
CA PHE A 396 17.80 -7.49 -20.28
C PHE A 396 19.24 -7.03 -20.22
N ASN A 397 19.75 -6.55 -21.36
CA ASN A 397 21.03 -5.87 -21.45
C ASN A 397 20.80 -4.45 -21.94
N TYR A 398 21.39 -3.48 -21.25
CA TYR A 398 21.30 -2.04 -21.54
C TYR A 398 22.55 -1.32 -21.06
N SER A 399 22.69 -0.03 -21.33
CA SER A 399 23.83 0.76 -20.85
C SER A 399 23.34 2.02 -20.13
N VAL A 400 24.10 2.44 -19.13
CA VAL A 400 23.96 3.74 -18.46
C VAL A 400 25.25 4.52 -18.71
N GLY A 401 25.22 5.48 -19.64
CA GLY A 401 26.44 5.98 -20.27
C GLY A 401 27.17 4.82 -20.94
N ASP A 402 28.47 4.72 -20.74
CA ASP A 402 29.31 3.65 -21.30
C ASP A 402 29.34 2.38 -20.44
N GLN A 403 28.57 2.33 -19.37
CA GLN A 403 28.59 1.21 -18.44
C GLN A 403 27.49 0.20 -18.79
N PRO A 404 27.84 -1.04 -19.17
CA PRO A 404 26.86 -2.09 -19.41
C PRO A 404 26.15 -2.46 -18.09
N ARG A 405 24.88 -2.79 -18.21
CA ARG A 405 24.00 -3.20 -17.10
C ARG A 405 23.16 -4.38 -17.54
N GLU A 406 22.79 -5.17 -16.57
CA GLU A 406 21.86 -6.29 -16.71
C GLU A 406 20.66 -6.12 -15.79
N TYR A 407 19.49 -6.59 -16.23
CA TYR A 407 18.29 -6.69 -15.44
C TYR A 407 17.62 -8.03 -15.77
N HIS A 408 17.10 -8.71 -14.75
CA HIS A 408 16.50 -10.02 -14.95
C HIS A 408 15.06 -10.06 -14.40
N VAL A 409 14.18 -10.71 -15.15
CA VAL A 409 12.84 -11.07 -14.68
C VAL A 409 12.76 -12.59 -14.62
N THR A 410 12.85 -13.14 -13.42
CA THR A 410 12.81 -14.59 -13.19
C THR A 410 11.36 -15.08 -13.15
N PHE A 411 11.10 -16.21 -13.80
CA PHE A 411 9.80 -16.87 -13.77
C PHE A 411 9.96 -18.39 -13.86
N ILE A 412 8.89 -19.10 -13.52
CA ILE A 412 8.88 -20.57 -13.54
C ILE A 412 8.01 -21.05 -14.68
N VAL A 413 8.58 -21.89 -15.52
CA VAL A 413 7.80 -22.67 -16.49
C VAL A 413 7.43 -23.99 -15.83
N ARG A 414 6.14 -24.19 -15.65
CA ARG A 414 5.58 -25.46 -15.16
C ARG A 414 5.28 -26.38 -16.34
N LYS A 415 5.30 -27.67 -16.07
CA LYS A 415 4.84 -28.66 -17.04
C LYS A 415 3.38 -28.41 -17.46
N SER A 416 3.06 -28.52 -18.74
CA SER A 416 1.69 -28.51 -19.25
C SER A 416 0.84 -29.62 -18.63
N LYS A 417 -0.45 -29.37 -18.42
CA LYS A 417 -1.42 -30.39 -17.95
C LYS A 417 -1.53 -31.59 -18.92
N LYS A 418 -1.21 -31.39 -20.20
CA LYS A 418 -1.26 -32.41 -21.24
C LYS A 418 -0.11 -33.44 -21.15
N ARG A 419 0.94 -33.16 -20.38
CA ARG A 419 2.13 -34.06 -20.28
C ARG A 419 2.04 -34.97 -19.06
N PRO A 420 2.67 -36.17 -19.09
CA PRO A 420 2.71 -37.11 -17.96
C PRO A 420 3.21 -36.46 -16.67
N LYS A 421 2.74 -36.92 -15.52
CA LYS A 421 3.19 -36.40 -14.20
C LYS A 421 4.68 -36.72 -14.03
N ALA A 422 5.44 -35.72 -13.52
CA ALA A 422 6.82 -35.94 -13.12
C ALA A 422 6.87 -36.66 -11.76
N PRO A 423 7.87 -37.54 -11.55
CA PRO A 423 8.02 -38.23 -10.26
C PRO A 423 8.46 -37.31 -9.12
N ILE A 424 9.06 -36.16 -9.44
CA ILE A 424 9.53 -35.16 -8.46
C ILE A 424 8.81 -33.84 -8.70
N LEU A 425 8.32 -33.24 -7.62
CA LEU A 425 7.75 -31.91 -7.59
C LEU A 425 8.67 -30.95 -6.82
N VAL A 426 9.08 -29.86 -7.46
CA VAL A 426 9.82 -28.76 -6.81
C VAL A 426 8.86 -27.62 -6.56
N LEU A 427 8.65 -27.29 -5.29
CA LEU A 427 7.86 -26.12 -4.87
C LEU A 427 8.77 -24.90 -4.75
N CYS A 428 8.58 -23.92 -5.64
CA CYS A 428 9.32 -22.66 -5.61
C CYS A 428 8.55 -21.60 -4.81
N SER A 429 9.15 -21.11 -3.75
CA SER A 429 8.55 -20.11 -2.85
C SER A 429 8.64 -18.70 -3.43
N THR A 430 8.01 -18.45 -4.58
CA THR A 430 8.11 -17.16 -5.31
C THR A 430 7.68 -15.96 -4.49
N ASN A 431 6.72 -16.11 -3.58
CA ASN A 431 6.33 -15.04 -2.66
C ASN A 431 7.46 -14.72 -1.67
N THR A 432 8.18 -15.72 -1.18
CA THR A 432 9.35 -15.55 -0.32
C THR A 432 10.47 -14.81 -1.05
N TRP A 433 10.71 -15.14 -2.32
CA TRP A 433 11.71 -14.43 -3.13
C TRP A 433 11.42 -12.94 -3.22
N MET A 434 10.14 -12.57 -3.37
CA MET A 434 9.76 -11.15 -3.37
C MET A 434 9.83 -10.51 -1.99
N ALA A 435 9.42 -11.24 -0.95
CA ALA A 435 9.44 -10.73 0.41
C ALA A 435 10.85 -10.32 0.87
N TYR A 436 11.86 -11.06 0.45
CA TYR A 436 13.27 -10.75 0.73
C TYR A 436 13.88 -9.71 -0.23
N ASN A 437 13.14 -9.26 -1.21
CA ASN A 437 13.63 -8.21 -2.09
C ASN A 437 13.87 -6.91 -1.31
N ALA A 438 14.96 -6.21 -1.63
CA ALA A 438 15.34 -5.02 -0.87
C ALA A 438 14.36 -3.86 -1.08
N ALA A 439 13.93 -3.63 -2.30
CA ALA A 439 12.92 -2.62 -2.67
C ALA A 439 12.44 -2.87 -4.10
N PRO A 440 11.22 -2.46 -4.47
CA PRO A 440 10.86 -2.28 -5.87
C PRO A 440 11.59 -1.05 -6.44
N PHE A 441 11.76 -0.99 -7.75
CA PHE A 441 12.36 0.15 -8.46
C PHE A 441 13.74 0.64 -7.95
N PRO A 442 14.67 -0.23 -7.54
CA PRO A 442 15.95 0.21 -7.07
C PRO A 442 16.85 0.63 -8.24
N ILE A 443 17.78 1.54 -7.96
CA ILE A 443 18.96 1.79 -8.78
C ILE A 443 20.22 1.45 -7.98
N ALA A 444 21.21 0.82 -8.63
CA ALA A 444 22.49 0.55 -7.97
C ALA A 444 23.25 1.86 -7.73
N VAL A 445 23.89 1.95 -6.59
CA VAL A 445 24.81 3.03 -6.26
C VAL A 445 26.24 2.53 -6.47
N LYS A 446 27.02 3.23 -7.29
CA LYS A 446 28.41 2.87 -7.61
C LYS A 446 29.22 2.67 -6.32
N GLY A 447 29.95 1.55 -6.24
CA GLY A 447 30.85 1.25 -5.14
C GLY A 447 30.21 0.73 -3.86
N ARG A 448 28.93 0.41 -3.85
CA ARG A 448 28.23 -0.12 -2.67
C ARG A 448 27.67 -1.51 -2.91
N ASN A 449 27.69 -2.33 -1.89
CA ASN A 449 27.19 -3.71 -1.91
C ASN A 449 25.66 -3.76 -1.79
N PHE A 450 25.02 -4.64 -2.56
CA PHE A 450 23.58 -4.92 -2.42
C PHE A 450 23.18 -5.54 -1.07
N ILE A 451 24.13 -6.08 -0.33
CA ILE A 451 23.90 -6.72 0.96
C ILE A 451 23.48 -5.71 2.01
N ASN A 452 24.01 -4.50 1.92
CA ASN A 452 23.63 -3.40 2.81
C ASN A 452 22.55 -2.55 2.14
N THR A 453 21.52 -2.25 2.88
CA THR A 453 20.43 -1.35 2.46
C THR A 453 20.92 -0.01 1.92
N ASP A 454 22.14 0.39 2.30
CA ASP A 454 22.81 1.60 1.84
C ASP A 454 23.33 1.54 0.40
N GLY A 455 23.38 0.36 -0.22
CA GLY A 455 23.81 0.16 -1.60
C GLY A 455 22.72 0.36 -2.64
N LEU A 456 21.45 0.45 -2.22
CA LEU A 456 20.30 0.66 -3.08
C LEU A 456 19.64 1.99 -2.77
N LYS A 457 19.39 2.76 -3.80
CA LYS A 457 18.49 3.92 -3.74
C LYS A 457 17.30 3.64 -4.63
N ASN A 458 16.17 4.25 -4.31
CA ASN A 458 15.06 4.27 -5.25
C ASN A 458 15.45 5.06 -6.49
N SER A 459 14.83 4.73 -7.60
CA SER A 459 15.02 5.44 -8.86
C SER A 459 14.76 6.95 -8.73
N VAL A 460 13.80 7.30 -7.87
CA VAL A 460 13.59 8.67 -7.39
C VAL A 460 13.26 8.63 -5.89
N PRO A 461 13.46 9.71 -5.12
CA PRO A 461 13.28 9.72 -3.66
C PRO A 461 11.89 9.34 -3.17
N THR A 462 10.85 9.56 -4.00
CA THR A 462 9.45 9.28 -3.67
C THR A 462 8.96 7.93 -4.21
N ALA A 463 9.79 7.22 -4.97
CA ALA A 463 9.44 5.88 -5.44
C ALA A 463 9.29 4.92 -4.24
N PRO A 464 8.37 3.94 -4.33
CA PRO A 464 8.20 2.93 -3.31
C PRO A 464 9.54 2.25 -2.96
N ALA A 465 9.86 2.16 -1.66
CA ALA A 465 11.10 1.56 -1.15
C ALA A 465 10.86 0.44 -0.14
N TYR A 466 9.62 0.11 0.12
CA TYR A 466 9.25 -0.90 1.10
C TYR A 466 9.36 -2.33 0.55
N SER A 467 9.51 -3.27 1.47
CA SER A 467 9.36 -4.72 1.24
C SER A 467 8.78 -5.35 2.50
N MET A 468 8.60 -6.68 2.55
CA MET A 468 8.13 -7.35 3.78
C MET A 468 9.05 -7.11 4.99
N TYR A 469 10.32 -6.80 4.76
CA TYR A 469 11.34 -6.58 5.80
C TYR A 469 11.82 -5.13 5.86
N ARG A 470 11.19 -4.23 5.11
CA ARG A 470 11.53 -2.79 5.09
C ARG A 470 10.26 -1.95 5.19
N ASN A 471 10.35 -0.91 5.99
CA ASN A 471 9.26 0.04 6.13
C ASN A 471 9.08 0.90 4.87
N HIS A 472 7.90 1.48 4.73
CA HIS A 472 7.63 2.57 3.80
C HIS A 472 8.61 3.74 3.98
N ASN A 473 8.69 4.61 2.98
CA ASN A 473 9.62 5.76 2.96
C ASN A 473 9.56 6.63 4.21
N HIS A 474 8.42 6.68 4.89
CA HIS A 474 8.22 7.48 6.10
C HIS A 474 8.11 6.63 7.38
N GLY A 475 8.58 5.40 7.35
CA GLY A 475 8.75 4.53 8.52
C GLY A 475 7.51 3.72 8.91
N GLN A 476 6.42 3.78 8.14
CA GLN A 476 5.26 2.92 8.39
C GLN A 476 5.64 1.45 8.14
N PRO A 477 5.25 0.53 9.04
CA PRO A 477 5.40 -0.90 8.79
C PRO A 477 4.62 -1.34 7.56
N THR A 478 5.20 -2.25 6.78
CA THR A 478 4.57 -2.84 5.60
C THR A 478 3.70 -4.03 6.02
N TYR A 479 2.46 -4.08 5.50
CA TYR A 479 1.56 -5.21 5.69
C TYR A 479 1.27 -5.94 4.38
N TYR A 480 1.21 -5.23 3.26
CA TYR A 480 0.92 -5.76 1.95
C TYR A 480 2.02 -5.40 0.96
N MET A 481 2.22 -6.28 -0.03
CA MET A 481 3.11 -6.03 -1.15
C MET A 481 2.37 -6.27 -2.45
N GLY A 482 2.51 -5.35 -3.40
CA GLY A 482 2.02 -5.56 -4.76
C GLY A 482 2.81 -6.66 -5.47
N LEU A 483 2.10 -7.52 -6.18
CA LEU A 483 2.72 -8.59 -6.95
C LEU A 483 3.05 -8.16 -8.39
N ASN A 484 2.27 -7.24 -8.94
CA ASN A 484 2.40 -6.74 -10.31
C ASN A 484 3.26 -5.48 -10.35
N MET A 485 4.49 -5.61 -9.90
CA MET A 485 5.50 -4.56 -9.91
C MET A 485 6.90 -5.17 -10.03
N PRO A 486 7.90 -4.40 -10.44
CA PRO A 486 9.27 -4.87 -10.54
C PRO A 486 9.84 -5.29 -9.18
N TRP A 487 10.29 -6.53 -9.10
CA TRP A 487 11.04 -7.08 -7.97
C TRP A 487 12.36 -7.64 -8.49
N PRO A 488 13.38 -6.81 -8.71
CA PRO A 488 14.56 -7.18 -9.49
C PRO A 488 15.38 -8.32 -8.91
N ASN A 489 15.32 -8.53 -7.60
CA ASN A 489 16.08 -9.57 -6.93
C ASN A 489 15.22 -10.81 -6.56
N ALA A 490 14.04 -10.95 -7.13
CA ALA A 490 13.19 -12.09 -6.85
C ALA A 490 13.69 -13.34 -7.59
N GLY A 491 14.37 -14.22 -6.88
CA GLY A 491 14.92 -15.45 -7.39
C GLY A 491 15.12 -16.50 -6.29
N PRO A 492 15.60 -17.69 -6.60
CA PRO A 492 15.71 -18.81 -5.66
C PRO A 492 16.65 -18.56 -4.49
N THR A 493 17.61 -17.67 -4.65
CA THR A 493 18.52 -17.25 -3.57
C THR A 493 18.57 -15.75 -3.51
N VAL A 494 17.95 -15.15 -2.53
CA VAL A 494 17.87 -13.70 -2.36
C VAL A 494 18.94 -13.15 -1.43
N LEU A 495 19.55 -14.03 -0.65
CA LEU A 495 20.48 -13.66 0.40
C LEU A 495 21.91 -13.64 -0.13
N TYR A 496 22.60 -12.50 0.06
CA TYR A 496 24.06 -12.37 -0.03
C TYR A 496 24.69 -12.47 -1.43
N SER A 497 24.03 -11.88 -2.41
CA SER A 497 24.60 -11.81 -3.74
C SER A 497 25.77 -10.83 -3.86
N PRO A 498 26.84 -11.14 -4.61
CA PRO A 498 27.96 -10.22 -4.79
C PRO A 498 27.58 -8.93 -5.50
N ALA A 499 28.31 -7.88 -5.19
CA ALA A 499 28.05 -6.49 -5.54
C ALA A 499 28.04 -6.14 -7.03
N ASN A 500 28.44 -7.02 -7.91
CA ASN A 500 28.77 -6.68 -9.29
C ASN A 500 27.73 -7.11 -10.32
N VAL A 501 26.67 -7.73 -9.90
CA VAL A 501 25.61 -8.18 -10.81
C VAL A 501 24.48 -7.19 -10.70
N GLY A 502 24.35 -6.25 -11.57
CA GLY A 502 23.27 -5.29 -11.73
C GLY A 502 22.20 -5.20 -10.63
N TYR A 503 20.97 -4.89 -10.99
CA TYR A 503 19.85 -4.76 -10.03
C TYR A 503 19.14 -6.06 -9.73
N SER A 504 19.32 -7.07 -10.54
CA SER A 504 18.63 -8.34 -10.39
C SER A 504 19.64 -9.46 -10.23
N HIS A 505 19.42 -10.27 -9.24
CA HIS A 505 20.17 -11.48 -9.03
C HIS A 505 19.35 -12.69 -9.39
N LEU A 506 19.77 -13.36 -10.44
CA LEU A 506 19.57 -14.78 -10.53
C LEU A 506 20.62 -15.40 -9.62
N THR A 507 20.25 -15.68 -8.44
CA THR A 507 21.19 -15.90 -7.37
C THR A 507 21.71 -17.34 -7.32
N ARG A 508 22.86 -17.41 -6.76
CA ARG A 508 23.58 -18.63 -6.42
C ARG A 508 22.73 -19.57 -5.61
N GLY A 509 22.46 -20.75 -6.15
CA GLY A 509 21.95 -21.90 -5.43
C GLY A 509 23.05 -22.55 -4.63
#